data_4fcff6e7d70452b57b365448824b67c3
#
_entry.id   4fcff6e7d70452b57b365448824b67c3
#
_cell.length_a   1.000
_cell.length_b   1.000
_cell.length_c   1.000
_cell.angle_alpha   90.00
_cell.angle_beta   90.00
_cell.angle_gamma   90.00
#
_symmetry.space_group_name_H-M   'P 1'
#
loop_
_entity.id
_entity.type
_entity.pdbx_description
1 polymer ?
#
loop_
_entity_poly.entity_id
_entity_poly.type
_entity_poly.pdbx_seq_one_letter_code
_entity_poly.pdbx_strand_id
1 'polypeptide(L)'
;TDSYGAVRASQGLYVTTHPTQANSQQLDVGNVQQQLAGSGSVIKTMSQASEAHQAESLNAGQDALTRFTDATQGSVQGAQSGGKTAGGGTGSANAFTAPVMVLASPSGIALSTQQSVHVSSDQQTNLVSGESTFITSGKSLVASVAEKISLFVQQAGMKLFAAKGKVEIQAQGDQMALAALKDLTISSTDGKVIITAAKEVWIGAGGSYIQINGNGIINGSPGQILERGASWDVPGPDSARMPLPPMPVPQDSGPYSLRFDLSGALADGEILQNASYLVKVGEDAHYYGTLDEDGMTGRIFTAQEQPVQVSVRNGDWTHHMDTVNDDLFADGDGVQE
;
A
#
# COMPACT_ATOMS: atom_id res chain seq x y z
N THR A 1 25.58 3.18 -31.29
CA THR A 1 24.72 2.43 -32.23
C THR A 1 23.41 3.19 -32.40
N ASP A 2 22.96 3.33 -33.63
CA ASP A 2 21.75 4.10 -33.96
C ASP A 2 20.46 3.27 -33.86
N SER A 3 20.58 1.96 -33.64
CA SER A 3 19.42 1.07 -33.56
C SER A 3 19.26 0.43 -32.16
N TYR A 4 20.18 -0.46 -31.77
CA TYR A 4 20.06 -1.22 -30.52
C TYR A 4 21.38 -1.33 -29.78
N GLY A 5 21.34 -1.33 -28.46
CA GLY A 5 22.47 -1.61 -27.59
C GLY A 5 22.03 -2.48 -26.41
N ALA A 6 22.89 -3.40 -25.96
CA ALA A 6 22.65 -4.21 -24.77
C ALA A 6 23.94 -4.32 -23.94
N VAL A 7 23.80 -4.10 -22.62
CA VAL A 7 24.85 -4.40 -21.64
C VAL A 7 24.31 -5.53 -20.75
N ARG A 8 25.01 -6.65 -20.71
CA ARG A 8 24.58 -7.86 -19.98
C ARG A 8 25.73 -8.40 -19.14
N ALA A 9 25.44 -8.76 -17.90
CA ALA A 9 26.35 -9.45 -17.01
C ALA A 9 25.56 -10.42 -16.12
N SER A 10 25.76 -11.73 -16.30
CA SER A 10 24.96 -12.77 -15.63
C SER A 10 25.20 -12.88 -14.13
N GLN A 11 26.34 -12.40 -13.64
CA GLN A 11 26.71 -12.47 -12.21
C GLN A 11 26.61 -11.12 -11.50
N GLY A 12 26.17 -10.07 -12.19
CA GLY A 12 25.94 -8.73 -11.66
C GLY A 12 26.58 -7.64 -12.50
N LEU A 13 26.11 -6.42 -12.33
CA LEU A 13 26.55 -5.25 -13.10
C LEU A 13 26.82 -4.09 -12.14
N TYR A 14 27.99 -3.47 -12.26
CA TYR A 14 28.36 -2.26 -11.56
C TYR A 14 28.61 -1.13 -12.56
N VAL A 15 27.82 -0.08 -12.47
CA VAL A 15 27.97 1.15 -13.26
C VAL A 15 28.22 2.30 -12.32
N THR A 16 29.36 2.97 -12.46
CA THR A 16 29.77 4.00 -11.49
C THR A 16 30.59 5.13 -12.12
N THR A 17 30.54 6.28 -11.45
CA THR A 17 31.43 7.42 -11.67
C THR A 17 32.39 7.64 -10.50
N HIS A 18 32.48 6.72 -9.55
CA HIS A 18 33.52 6.75 -8.52
C HIS A 18 34.90 6.58 -9.16
N PRO A 19 35.86 7.43 -8.80
CA PRO A 19 37.24 7.26 -9.29
C PRO A 19 37.86 5.99 -8.70
N THR A 20 38.63 5.27 -9.51
CA THR A 20 39.40 4.10 -9.07
C THR A 20 40.88 4.36 -9.25
N GLN A 21 41.72 3.70 -8.43
CA GLN A 21 43.16 3.68 -8.62
C GLN A 21 43.57 2.66 -9.68
N ALA A 22 44.68 2.84 -10.32
CA ALA A 22 45.13 1.96 -11.41
C ALA A 22 45.33 0.49 -10.99
N ASN A 23 45.52 0.22 -9.72
CA ASN A 23 45.65 -1.12 -9.15
C ASN A 23 44.38 -1.65 -8.45
N SER A 24 43.26 -0.92 -8.52
CA SER A 24 41.99 -1.35 -7.94
C SER A 24 41.42 -2.52 -8.74
N GLN A 25 40.63 -3.34 -8.05
CA GLN A 25 39.90 -4.46 -8.69
C GLN A 25 38.73 -3.91 -9.52
N GLN A 26 38.32 -4.68 -10.55
CA GLN A 26 37.25 -4.27 -11.46
C GLN A 26 35.91 -4.02 -10.74
N LEU A 27 35.59 -4.81 -9.70
CA LEU A 27 34.43 -4.64 -8.84
C LEU A 27 34.83 -4.05 -7.49
N ASP A 28 35.52 -2.91 -7.49
CA ASP A 28 35.80 -2.16 -6.28
C ASP A 28 34.53 -1.35 -5.89
N VAL A 29 33.72 -1.94 -5.03
CA VAL A 29 32.45 -1.38 -4.54
C VAL A 29 32.56 -0.77 -3.14
N GLY A 30 33.77 -0.58 -2.60
CA GLY A 30 33.97 -0.09 -1.23
C GLY A 30 33.26 1.24 -0.94
N ASN A 31 33.32 2.18 -1.87
CA ASN A 31 32.62 3.47 -1.75
C ASN A 31 31.09 3.31 -1.73
N VAL A 32 30.55 2.39 -2.52
CA VAL A 32 29.12 2.09 -2.57
C VAL A 32 28.66 1.42 -1.28
N GLN A 33 29.44 0.46 -0.77
CA GLN A 33 29.14 -0.20 0.51
C GLN A 33 29.09 0.83 1.64
N GLN A 34 29.97 1.82 1.65
CA GLN A 34 29.93 2.90 2.62
C GLN A 34 28.66 3.77 2.48
N GLN A 35 28.23 4.09 1.26
CA GLN A 35 26.98 4.79 1.01
C GLN A 35 25.75 3.99 1.48
N LEU A 36 25.71 2.68 1.18
CA LEU A 36 24.64 1.79 1.61
C LEU A 36 24.60 1.63 3.15
N ALA A 37 25.77 1.54 3.80
CA ALA A 37 25.87 1.53 5.25
C ALA A 37 25.35 2.84 5.88
N GLY A 38 25.61 3.98 5.26
CA GLY A 38 25.05 5.27 5.64
C GLY A 38 23.52 5.26 5.56
N SER A 39 22.95 4.77 4.47
CA SER A 39 21.49 4.59 4.31
C SER A 39 20.91 3.65 5.37
N GLY A 40 21.58 2.54 5.67
CA GLY A 40 21.19 1.62 6.74
C GLY A 40 21.16 2.27 8.12
N SER A 41 22.12 3.16 8.39
CA SER A 41 22.15 3.94 9.63
C SER A 41 20.98 4.90 9.75
N VAL A 42 20.58 5.56 8.66
CA VAL A 42 19.39 6.42 8.63
C VAL A 42 18.12 5.60 8.92
N ILE A 43 17.91 4.48 8.23
CA ILE A 43 16.76 3.60 8.46
C ILE A 43 16.72 3.16 9.93
N LYS A 44 17.84 2.67 10.46
CA LYS A 44 17.91 2.17 11.84
C LYS A 44 17.56 3.25 12.86
N THR A 45 18.11 4.45 12.70
CA THR A 45 17.83 5.59 13.61
C THR A 45 16.37 5.98 13.57
N MET A 46 15.78 6.06 12.38
CA MET A 46 14.38 6.40 12.22
C MET A 46 13.44 5.29 12.70
N SER A 47 13.79 4.01 12.51
CA SER A 47 13.03 2.88 13.06
C SER A 47 12.97 2.93 14.58
N GLN A 48 14.11 3.12 15.23
CA GLN A 48 14.19 3.23 16.69
C GLN A 48 13.38 4.42 17.23
N ALA A 49 13.44 5.56 16.57
CA ALA A 49 12.63 6.73 16.94
C ALA A 49 11.14 6.47 16.77
N SER A 50 10.74 5.82 15.69
CA SER A 50 9.35 5.45 15.40
C SER A 50 8.80 4.47 16.45
N GLU A 51 9.52 3.40 16.73
CA GLU A 51 9.16 2.38 17.74
C GLU A 51 9.06 2.97 19.16
N ALA A 52 9.97 3.86 19.54
CA ALA A 52 9.94 4.54 20.84
C ALA A 52 8.67 5.40 21.03
N HIS A 53 8.02 5.81 19.95
CA HIS A 53 6.75 6.56 19.93
C HIS A 53 5.55 5.69 19.54
N GLN A 54 5.67 4.36 19.62
CA GLN A 54 4.60 3.40 19.30
C GLN A 54 4.10 3.50 17.84
N ALA A 55 4.97 3.98 16.94
CA ALA A 55 4.73 3.93 15.51
C ALA A 55 5.44 2.71 14.88
N GLU A 56 5.33 2.54 13.57
CA GLU A 56 5.80 1.34 12.89
C GLU A 56 7.33 1.27 12.77
N SER A 57 7.88 0.06 12.84
CA SER A 57 9.29 -0.20 12.56
C SER A 57 9.59 -0.17 11.05
N LEU A 58 10.85 0.11 10.70
CA LEU A 58 11.37 0.04 9.34
C LEU A 58 12.22 -1.23 9.11
N ASN A 59 12.09 -2.24 9.95
CA ASN A 59 12.95 -3.43 9.96
C ASN A 59 12.93 -4.18 8.63
N ALA A 60 11.77 -4.34 7.98
CA ALA A 60 11.68 -5.01 6.68
C ALA A 60 12.53 -4.33 5.59
N GLY A 61 12.53 -3.00 5.55
CA GLY A 61 13.39 -2.22 4.65
C GLY A 61 14.87 -2.31 5.02
N GLN A 62 15.19 -2.31 6.31
CA GLN A 62 16.55 -2.50 6.84
C GLN A 62 17.13 -3.85 6.41
N ASP A 63 16.36 -4.93 6.61
CA ASP A 63 16.77 -6.29 6.27
C ASP A 63 16.98 -6.45 4.75
N ALA A 64 16.10 -5.85 3.94
CA ALA A 64 16.25 -5.87 2.49
C ALA A 64 17.53 -5.15 2.04
N LEU A 65 17.83 -3.99 2.62
CA LEU A 65 19.06 -3.26 2.33
C LEU A 65 20.31 -4.02 2.79
N THR A 66 20.25 -4.69 3.94
CA THR A 66 21.35 -5.52 4.46
C THR A 66 21.64 -6.67 3.50
N ARG A 67 20.62 -7.45 3.10
CA ARG A 67 20.78 -8.54 2.12
C ARG A 67 21.38 -8.05 0.79
N PHE A 68 20.95 -6.88 0.32
CA PHE A 68 21.50 -6.29 -0.90
C PHE A 68 22.97 -5.91 -0.72
N THR A 69 23.34 -5.30 0.39
CA THR A 69 24.71 -4.91 0.72
C THR A 69 25.62 -6.15 0.81
N ASP A 70 25.16 -7.19 1.49
CA ASP A 70 25.90 -8.45 1.63
C ASP A 70 26.11 -9.11 0.27
N ALA A 71 25.15 -9.03 -0.65
CA ALA A 71 25.29 -9.55 -2.00
C ALA A 71 26.43 -8.88 -2.82
N THR A 72 26.87 -7.69 -2.41
CA THR A 72 28.01 -7.00 -3.03
C THR A 72 29.36 -7.40 -2.45
N GLN A 73 29.42 -8.24 -1.39
CA GLN A 73 30.63 -8.58 -0.61
C GLN A 73 31.13 -9.99 -0.93
N GLY A 74 31.28 -10.31 -2.20
CA GLY A 74 31.78 -11.62 -2.62
C GLY A 74 33.23 -11.58 -3.09
N SER A 75 33.79 -12.75 -3.28
CA SER A 75 35.08 -12.93 -3.93
C SER A 75 35.06 -14.20 -4.80
N VAL A 76 35.81 -14.17 -5.87
CA VAL A 76 36.07 -15.31 -6.76
C VAL A 76 37.55 -15.62 -6.77
N GLN A 77 37.90 -16.90 -6.65
CA GLN A 77 39.28 -17.36 -6.79
C GLN A 77 39.65 -17.55 -8.24
N GLY A 78 40.79 -17.04 -8.66
CA GLY A 78 41.35 -17.29 -9.97
C GLY A 78 41.80 -18.76 -10.10
N ALA A 79 41.92 -19.27 -11.32
CA ALA A 79 42.41 -20.62 -11.58
C ALA A 79 43.88 -20.75 -11.15
N GLN A 80 44.23 -21.82 -10.42
CA GLN A 80 45.62 -22.08 -9.97
C GLN A 80 46.58 -22.39 -11.11
N SER A 81 46.09 -22.69 -12.28
CA SER A 81 46.91 -22.93 -13.47
C SER A 81 46.20 -22.46 -14.72
N GLY A 82 46.57 -21.30 -15.24
CA GLY A 82 46.33 -20.85 -16.60
C GLY A 82 44.94 -20.99 -17.23
N GLY A 83 43.88 -21.19 -16.42
CA GLY A 83 42.52 -21.31 -16.90
C GLY A 83 42.02 -19.96 -17.45
N LYS A 84 41.28 -20.00 -18.53
CA LYS A 84 40.63 -18.83 -19.12
C LYS A 84 39.48 -18.33 -18.26
N THR A 85 39.79 -17.71 -17.14
CA THR A 85 38.83 -16.90 -16.40
C THR A 85 38.78 -15.48 -16.99
N ALA A 86 37.63 -14.85 -16.96
CA ALA A 86 37.50 -13.46 -17.38
C ALA A 86 38.38 -12.54 -16.52
N GLY A 87 39.63 -12.38 -16.90
CA GLY A 87 40.62 -11.61 -16.14
C GLY A 87 41.98 -12.27 -15.98
N GLY A 88 42.13 -13.59 -16.27
CA GLY A 88 43.42 -14.29 -16.41
C GLY A 88 44.37 -14.29 -15.19
N GLY A 89 43.91 -13.89 -13.98
CA GLY A 89 44.73 -13.80 -12.78
C GLY A 89 44.70 -15.05 -11.92
N THR A 90 45.78 -15.26 -11.15
CA THR A 90 45.96 -16.36 -10.18
C THR A 90 45.60 -15.99 -8.75
N GLY A 91 44.99 -14.85 -8.49
CA GLY A 91 44.58 -14.35 -7.18
C GLY A 91 43.06 -14.37 -6.97
N SER A 92 42.60 -13.84 -5.84
CA SER A 92 41.20 -13.56 -5.61
C SER A 92 40.80 -12.22 -6.22
N ALA A 93 39.56 -12.13 -6.74
CA ALA A 93 38.95 -10.90 -7.22
C ALA A 93 37.63 -10.65 -6.51
N ASN A 94 37.24 -9.38 -6.36
CA ASN A 94 35.91 -9.05 -5.87
C ASN A 94 34.85 -9.59 -6.82
N ALA A 95 33.77 -10.08 -6.24
CA ALA A 95 32.63 -10.62 -6.97
C ALA A 95 31.34 -10.27 -6.22
N PHE A 96 30.21 -10.39 -6.88
CA PHE A 96 28.92 -10.41 -6.21
C PHE A 96 28.52 -11.84 -5.87
N THR A 97 27.85 -12.03 -4.74
CA THR A 97 27.31 -13.34 -4.33
C THR A 97 25.94 -13.63 -4.96
N ALA A 98 25.29 -12.60 -5.47
CA ALA A 98 24.04 -12.68 -6.22
C ALA A 98 24.09 -11.76 -7.45
N PRO A 99 23.28 -11.99 -8.48
CA PRO A 99 23.29 -11.18 -9.71
C PRO A 99 22.61 -9.80 -9.50
N VAL A 100 23.25 -8.95 -8.72
CA VAL A 100 22.75 -7.60 -8.41
C VAL A 100 23.22 -6.58 -9.47
N MET A 101 22.42 -5.54 -9.69
CA MET A 101 22.80 -4.37 -10.45
C MET A 101 23.00 -3.18 -9.51
N VAL A 102 24.17 -2.55 -9.58
CA VAL A 102 24.51 -1.38 -8.77
C VAL A 102 24.78 -0.20 -9.71
N LEU A 103 24.06 0.89 -9.50
CA LEU A 103 24.27 2.18 -10.14
C LEU A 103 24.64 3.19 -9.06
N ALA A 104 25.86 3.73 -9.10
CA ALA A 104 26.37 4.58 -8.03
C ALA A 104 27.18 5.78 -8.54
N SER A 105 27.07 6.88 -7.85
CA SER A 105 27.81 8.10 -8.15
C SER A 105 28.12 8.88 -6.86
N PRO A 106 29.31 9.48 -6.72
CA PRO A 106 29.61 10.36 -5.59
C PRO A 106 28.87 11.70 -5.65
N SER A 107 28.37 12.13 -6.82
CA SER A 107 27.79 13.46 -7.02
C SER A 107 26.31 13.45 -7.34
N GLY A 108 25.79 12.40 -7.99
CA GLY A 108 24.36 12.32 -8.28
C GLY A 108 24.01 11.43 -9.46
N ILE A 109 22.76 11.02 -9.50
CA ILE A 109 22.15 10.23 -10.58
C ILE A 109 20.83 10.91 -10.96
N ALA A 110 20.62 11.14 -12.25
CA ALA A 110 19.36 11.65 -12.78
C ALA A 110 18.69 10.62 -13.68
N LEU A 111 17.39 10.39 -13.45
CA LEU A 111 16.53 9.65 -14.33
C LEU A 111 15.52 10.61 -14.94
N SER A 112 15.55 10.80 -16.25
CA SER A 112 14.68 11.74 -16.97
C SER A 112 14.18 11.14 -18.27
N THR A 113 12.89 11.36 -18.56
CA THR A 113 12.24 10.94 -19.80
C THR A 113 11.12 11.90 -20.15
N GLN A 114 10.78 11.98 -21.42
CA GLN A 114 9.58 12.72 -21.90
C GLN A 114 8.29 11.90 -21.73
N GLN A 115 8.38 10.63 -21.42
CA GLN A 115 7.27 9.71 -21.25
C GLN A 115 7.14 9.28 -19.78
N SER A 116 7.10 8.00 -19.51
CA SER A 116 6.89 7.45 -18.18
C SER A 116 8.15 6.83 -17.59
N VAL A 117 8.30 6.91 -16.29
CA VAL A 117 9.26 6.11 -15.50
C VAL A 117 8.47 5.09 -14.70
N HIS A 118 8.80 3.81 -14.86
CA HIS A 118 8.22 2.72 -14.10
C HIS A 118 9.26 2.14 -13.16
N VAL A 119 8.92 2.08 -11.87
CA VAL A 119 9.72 1.40 -10.82
C VAL A 119 8.84 0.30 -10.25
N SER A 120 9.25 -0.94 -10.37
CA SER A 120 8.51 -2.12 -9.92
C SER A 120 9.44 -3.05 -9.15
N SER A 121 8.93 -3.64 -8.09
CA SER A 121 9.63 -4.62 -7.26
C SER A 121 8.63 -5.62 -6.69
N ASP A 122 8.97 -6.90 -6.72
CA ASP A 122 8.14 -7.96 -6.15
C ASP A 122 8.22 -8.01 -4.61
N GLN A 123 9.17 -7.32 -4.02
CA GLN A 123 9.37 -7.25 -2.58
C GLN A 123 9.31 -5.80 -2.08
N GLN A 124 10.40 -5.28 -1.53
CA GLN A 124 10.45 -3.94 -0.95
C GLN A 124 11.05 -2.92 -1.92
N THR A 125 10.46 -1.74 -1.96
CA THR A 125 11.08 -0.54 -2.56
C THR A 125 11.47 0.41 -1.44
N ASN A 126 12.78 0.61 -1.23
CA ASN A 126 13.31 1.53 -0.22
C ASN A 126 13.73 2.85 -0.86
N LEU A 127 13.17 3.95 -0.39
CA LEU A 127 13.61 5.31 -0.69
C LEU A 127 14.20 5.91 0.59
N VAL A 128 15.51 6.08 0.61
CA VAL A 128 16.23 6.59 1.78
C VAL A 128 16.98 7.85 1.40
N SER A 129 16.77 8.93 2.15
CA SER A 129 17.47 10.18 2.00
C SER A 129 18.06 10.59 3.35
N GLY A 130 19.32 11.01 3.36
CA GLY A 130 19.98 11.56 4.56
C GLY A 130 19.46 12.94 4.96
N GLU A 131 18.78 13.64 4.05
CA GLU A 131 18.21 14.97 4.29
C GLU A 131 16.72 14.98 3.98
N SER A 132 16.32 15.35 2.78
CA SER A 132 14.91 15.56 2.42
C SER A 132 14.51 14.77 1.17
N THR A 133 13.27 14.30 1.15
CA THR A 133 12.64 13.74 -0.03
C THR A 133 11.52 14.66 -0.50
N PHE A 134 11.59 15.13 -1.74
CA PHE A 134 10.58 15.98 -2.36
C PHE A 134 9.79 15.17 -3.40
N ILE A 135 8.47 15.16 -3.25
CA ILE A 135 7.54 14.54 -4.21
C ILE A 135 6.61 15.62 -4.72
N THR A 136 6.66 15.90 -6.01
CA THR A 136 5.83 16.93 -6.66
C THR A 136 5.19 16.36 -7.91
N SER A 137 3.90 16.57 -8.08
CA SER A 137 3.13 16.14 -9.24
C SER A 137 2.30 17.30 -9.80
N GLY A 138 2.29 17.46 -11.12
CA GLY A 138 1.50 18.49 -11.80
C GLY A 138 -0.02 18.25 -11.75
N LYS A 139 -0.47 17.01 -11.45
CA LYS A 139 -1.89 16.67 -11.38
C LYS A 139 -2.25 15.95 -10.10
N SER A 140 -1.78 14.72 -9.90
CA SER A 140 -2.25 13.87 -8.82
C SER A 140 -1.12 13.06 -8.20
N LEU A 141 -1.18 12.88 -6.90
CA LEU A 141 -0.44 11.87 -6.17
C LEU A 141 -1.46 10.88 -5.58
N VAL A 142 -1.37 9.61 -5.97
CA VAL A 142 -2.26 8.55 -5.50
C VAL A 142 -1.43 7.47 -4.82
N ALA A 143 -1.79 7.13 -3.58
CA ALA A 143 -1.22 6.01 -2.85
C ALA A 143 -2.35 5.04 -2.46
N SER A 144 -2.20 3.77 -2.82
CA SER A 144 -3.13 2.70 -2.47
C SER A 144 -2.35 1.52 -1.89
N VAL A 145 -2.74 1.07 -0.72
CA VAL A 145 -2.07 -0.01 0.02
C VAL A 145 -3.11 -0.99 0.56
N ALA A 146 -2.74 -2.27 0.63
CA ALA A 146 -3.65 -3.31 1.10
C ALA A 146 -3.82 -3.32 2.63
N GLU A 147 -2.76 -3.00 3.37
CA GLU A 147 -2.78 -3.15 4.83
C GLU A 147 -2.84 -1.81 5.56
N LYS A 148 -1.80 -0.98 5.45
CA LYS A 148 -1.70 0.25 6.23
C LYS A 148 -0.79 1.32 5.62
N ILE A 149 -1.07 2.57 5.95
CA ILE A 149 -0.16 3.71 5.78
C ILE A 149 0.22 4.20 7.18
N SER A 150 1.50 4.24 7.49
CA SER A 150 2.03 4.82 8.73
C SER A 150 2.89 6.04 8.40
N LEU A 151 2.60 7.17 9.04
CA LEU A 151 3.35 8.42 8.87
C LEU A 151 3.81 8.88 10.25
N PHE A 152 5.12 8.85 10.49
CA PHE A 152 5.73 9.30 11.73
C PHE A 152 6.58 10.55 11.49
N VAL A 153 6.42 11.56 12.35
CA VAL A 153 7.22 12.79 12.34
C VAL A 153 7.75 13.05 13.74
N GLN A 154 9.06 12.98 13.90
CA GLN A 154 9.71 13.09 15.21
C GLN A 154 9.66 14.49 15.84
N GLN A 155 9.76 15.57 15.07
CA GLN A 155 9.96 16.92 15.63
C GLN A 155 9.02 18.00 15.09
N ALA A 156 8.97 18.25 13.81
CA ALA A 156 8.39 19.48 13.24
C ALA A 156 6.86 19.40 12.99
N GLY A 157 6.23 18.26 13.27
CA GLY A 157 4.79 18.06 13.09
C GLY A 157 4.38 17.79 11.63
N MET A 158 3.07 17.61 11.44
CA MET A 158 2.45 17.29 10.16
C MET A 158 1.44 18.37 9.76
N LYS A 159 1.40 18.73 8.49
CA LYS A 159 0.46 19.70 7.92
C LYS A 159 -0.29 19.08 6.74
N LEU A 160 -1.61 19.15 6.76
CA LEU A 160 -2.49 18.72 5.69
C LEU A 160 -3.36 19.91 5.26
N PHE A 161 -3.16 20.43 4.06
CA PHE A 161 -3.88 21.57 3.53
C PHE A 161 -4.53 21.24 2.18
N ALA A 162 -5.78 21.62 2.02
CA ALA A 162 -6.45 21.72 0.73
C ALA A 162 -6.79 23.20 0.48
N ALA A 163 -6.17 23.83 -0.51
CA ALA A 163 -6.43 25.23 -0.84
C ALA A 163 -7.82 25.44 -1.41
N LYS A 164 -8.33 24.46 -2.14
CA LYS A 164 -9.71 24.43 -2.68
C LYS A 164 -10.23 22.99 -2.57
N GLY A 165 -11.53 22.88 -2.36
CA GLY A 165 -12.17 21.58 -2.17
C GLY A 165 -12.10 21.10 -0.73
N LYS A 166 -12.70 19.95 -0.45
CA LYS A 166 -12.83 19.38 0.90
C LYS A 166 -11.65 18.48 1.26
N VAL A 167 -11.39 18.36 2.55
CA VAL A 167 -10.58 17.29 3.13
C VAL A 167 -11.54 16.26 3.71
N GLU A 168 -11.45 15.00 3.30
CA GLU A 168 -12.24 13.89 3.82
C GLU A 168 -11.34 12.90 4.55
N ILE A 169 -11.70 12.56 5.78
CA ILE A 169 -11.04 11.54 6.59
C ILE A 169 -12.12 10.60 7.10
N GLN A 170 -12.10 9.34 6.74
CA GLN A 170 -13.12 8.35 7.06
C GLN A 170 -12.49 7.04 7.54
N ALA A 171 -12.99 6.48 8.64
CA ALA A 171 -12.80 5.08 9.01
C ALA A 171 -14.10 4.35 8.70
N GLN A 172 -14.14 3.61 7.58
CA GLN A 172 -15.38 3.05 7.05
C GLN A 172 -15.85 1.78 7.76
N GLY A 173 -14.92 1.00 8.33
CA GLY A 173 -15.24 -0.27 9.00
C GLY A 173 -14.88 -0.29 10.49
N ASP A 174 -14.26 0.76 11.03
CA ASP A 174 -13.78 0.78 12.41
C ASP A 174 -13.82 2.20 13.01
N GLN A 175 -13.33 2.37 14.20
CA GLN A 175 -13.28 3.62 14.94
C GLN A 175 -12.23 4.60 14.38
N MET A 176 -12.47 5.89 14.59
CA MET A 176 -11.49 6.95 14.41
C MET A 176 -11.15 7.57 15.75
N ALA A 177 -9.87 7.67 16.11
CA ALA A 177 -9.41 8.33 17.32
C ALA A 177 -8.57 9.57 16.97
N LEU A 178 -8.92 10.71 17.58
CA LEU A 178 -8.15 11.96 17.53
C LEU A 178 -7.77 12.32 18.96
N ALA A 179 -6.48 12.37 19.26
CA ALA A 179 -5.98 12.67 20.58
C ALA A 179 -4.83 13.68 20.52
N ALA A 180 -4.80 14.60 21.46
CA ALA A 180 -3.72 15.56 21.66
C ALA A 180 -3.35 15.63 23.14
N LEU A 181 -2.06 15.72 23.45
CA LEU A 181 -1.60 15.95 24.84
C LEU A 181 -2.00 17.32 25.37
N LYS A 182 -2.07 18.31 24.48
CA LYS A 182 -2.50 19.68 24.79
C LYS A 182 -3.86 19.93 24.16
N ASP A 183 -4.12 21.12 23.71
CA ASP A 183 -5.40 21.52 23.16
C ASP A 183 -5.72 20.85 21.81
N LEU A 184 -6.95 20.44 21.64
CA LEU A 184 -7.55 20.07 20.38
C LEU A 184 -8.58 21.13 19.99
N THR A 185 -8.35 21.85 18.88
CA THR A 185 -9.24 22.90 18.40
C THR A 185 -9.99 22.44 17.16
N ILE A 186 -11.32 22.52 17.19
CA ILE A 186 -12.19 22.27 16.04
C ILE A 186 -13.02 23.54 15.81
N SER A 187 -12.86 24.19 14.67
CA SER A 187 -13.55 25.44 14.37
C SER A 187 -14.02 25.51 12.93
N SER A 188 -15.10 26.24 12.69
CA SER A 188 -15.57 26.64 11.36
C SER A 188 -15.69 28.16 11.35
N THR A 189 -15.04 28.84 10.39
CA THR A 189 -14.98 30.31 10.35
C THR A 189 -16.19 30.94 9.66
N ASP A 190 -16.88 30.20 8.80
CA ASP A 190 -18.03 30.70 8.03
C ASP A 190 -19.16 29.68 7.90
N GLY A 191 -19.25 28.73 8.80
CA GLY A 191 -20.26 27.71 8.72
C GLY A 191 -20.57 27.12 10.09
N LYS A 192 -20.89 25.85 10.13
CA LYS A 192 -21.28 25.11 11.33
C LYS A 192 -20.25 24.02 11.65
N VAL A 193 -20.07 23.75 12.93
CA VAL A 193 -19.52 22.48 13.41
C VAL A 193 -20.70 21.57 13.73
N ILE A 194 -20.80 20.43 13.08
CA ILE A 194 -21.86 19.45 13.25
C ILE A 194 -21.24 18.21 13.90
N ILE A 195 -21.71 17.86 15.10
CA ILE A 195 -21.31 16.66 15.83
C ILE A 195 -22.54 15.79 16.01
N THR A 196 -22.58 14.65 15.35
CA THR A 196 -23.73 13.73 15.38
C THR A 196 -23.26 12.29 15.58
N ALA A 197 -24.08 11.49 16.20
CA ALA A 197 -23.88 10.05 16.34
C ALA A 197 -25.21 9.32 16.21
N ALA A 198 -25.18 8.07 15.76
CA ALA A 198 -26.38 7.26 15.66
C ALA A 198 -26.96 6.87 17.03
N LYS A 199 -26.11 6.72 18.04
CA LYS A 199 -26.51 6.30 19.39
C LYS A 199 -26.47 7.44 20.40
N GLU A 200 -25.27 7.97 20.64
CA GLU A 200 -25.09 9.03 21.64
C GLU A 200 -23.85 9.89 21.43
N VAL A 201 -23.88 11.11 21.96
CA VAL A 201 -22.75 12.05 22.01
C VAL A 201 -22.44 12.34 23.48
N TRP A 202 -21.17 12.24 23.87
CA TRP A 202 -20.64 12.62 25.16
C TRP A 202 -19.69 13.80 25.04
N ILE A 203 -19.90 14.83 25.86
CA ILE A 203 -19.00 15.99 25.98
C ILE A 203 -18.75 16.18 27.48
N GLY A 204 -17.50 16.04 27.93
CA GLY A 204 -17.24 16.10 29.37
C GLY A 204 -15.81 16.45 29.73
N ALA A 205 -15.65 16.96 30.95
CA ALA A 205 -14.37 17.24 31.58
C ALA A 205 -14.50 17.25 33.12
N GLY A 206 -13.50 16.72 33.84
CA GLY A 206 -13.40 16.80 35.28
C GLY A 206 -14.59 16.21 36.07
N GLY A 207 -15.26 15.19 35.49
CA GLY A 207 -16.44 14.57 36.09
C GLY A 207 -17.79 15.26 35.75
N SER A 208 -17.75 16.41 35.08
CA SER A 208 -18.96 17.05 34.53
C SER A 208 -19.12 16.64 33.07
N TYR A 209 -20.38 16.43 32.62
CA TYR A 209 -20.67 15.99 31.27
C TYR A 209 -22.02 16.44 30.72
N ILE A 210 -22.15 16.46 29.42
CA ILE A 210 -23.39 16.48 28.65
C ILE A 210 -23.47 15.18 27.87
N GLN A 211 -24.55 14.43 28.09
CA GLN A 211 -24.88 13.22 27.32
C GLN A 211 -26.15 13.50 26.51
N ILE A 212 -26.09 13.24 25.22
CA ILE A 212 -27.18 13.42 24.26
C ILE A 212 -27.48 12.09 23.63
N ASN A 213 -28.70 11.57 23.79
CA ASN A 213 -29.14 10.29 23.18
C ASN A 213 -30.63 10.32 22.85
N GLY A 214 -31.18 9.18 22.40
CA GLY A 214 -32.60 9.07 22.04
C GLY A 214 -33.60 9.26 23.18
N ASN A 215 -33.17 9.23 24.47
CA ASN A 215 -34.01 9.42 25.64
C ASN A 215 -34.00 10.87 26.13
N GLY A 216 -33.06 11.70 25.67
CA GLY A 216 -32.97 13.08 26.06
C GLY A 216 -31.54 13.62 26.19
N ILE A 217 -31.45 14.79 26.85
CA ILE A 217 -30.19 15.46 27.17
C ILE A 217 -30.02 15.45 28.69
N ILE A 218 -28.88 14.93 29.15
CA ILE A 218 -28.53 14.88 30.56
C ILE A 218 -27.32 15.79 30.80
N ASN A 219 -27.46 16.76 31.69
CA ASN A 219 -26.38 17.58 32.23
C ASN A 219 -26.01 17.05 33.61
N GLY A 220 -24.84 16.44 33.77
CA GLY A 220 -24.35 15.91 35.03
C GLY A 220 -23.11 16.64 35.52
N SER A 221 -23.07 16.94 36.82
CA SER A 221 -21.92 17.59 37.47
C SER A 221 -21.81 17.17 38.94
N PRO A 222 -20.60 16.91 39.47
CA PRO A 222 -20.39 16.73 40.90
C PRO A 222 -20.54 18.06 41.70
N GLY A 223 -20.56 19.19 41.01
CA GLY A 223 -20.71 20.52 41.58
C GLY A 223 -21.95 21.24 41.09
N GLN A 224 -21.90 22.55 41.09
CA GLN A 224 -23.00 23.41 40.66
C GLN A 224 -23.13 23.47 39.14
N ILE A 225 -24.36 23.41 38.62
CA ILE A 225 -24.68 23.75 37.23
C ILE A 225 -25.22 25.19 37.25
N LEU A 226 -24.55 26.12 36.57
CA LEU A 226 -24.93 27.52 36.48
C LEU A 226 -25.30 27.86 35.03
N GLU A 227 -26.56 28.23 34.84
CA GLU A 227 -27.09 28.65 33.54
C GLU A 227 -27.32 30.18 33.54
N ARG A 228 -26.87 30.87 32.51
CA ARG A 228 -27.03 32.31 32.35
C ARG A 228 -27.68 32.59 31.00
N GLY A 229 -28.87 33.18 31.02
CA GLY A 229 -29.62 33.57 29.83
C GLY A 229 -30.47 34.80 30.11
N ALA A 230 -30.93 35.49 29.10
CA ALA A 230 -31.90 36.60 29.23
C ALA A 230 -33.30 36.09 29.58
N SER A 231 -33.65 34.87 29.12
CA SER A 231 -34.88 34.17 29.45
C SER A 231 -34.66 32.68 29.43
N TRP A 232 -35.53 31.93 30.07
CA TRP A 232 -35.59 30.46 30.03
C TRP A 232 -36.99 30.03 29.63
N ASP A 233 -37.12 29.54 28.37
CA ASP A 233 -38.40 29.11 27.83
C ASP A 233 -38.42 27.59 27.69
N VAL A 234 -39.52 26.94 28.05
CA VAL A 234 -39.71 25.47 27.94
C VAL A 234 -40.97 25.22 27.08
N PRO A 235 -40.86 25.29 25.74
CA PRO A 235 -42.03 25.26 24.86
C PRO A 235 -42.66 23.89 24.68
N GLY A 236 -42.16 22.84 25.26
CA GLY A 236 -42.61 21.45 25.09
C GLY A 236 -41.68 20.61 24.22
N PRO A 237 -41.96 19.31 24.07
CA PRO A 237 -41.07 18.37 23.38
C PRO A 237 -40.98 18.68 21.87
N ASP A 238 -39.79 18.66 21.35
CA ASP A 238 -39.48 18.77 19.92
C ASP A 238 -38.38 17.79 19.54
N SER A 239 -38.27 17.44 18.26
CA SER A 239 -37.22 16.55 17.73
C SER A 239 -36.79 16.97 16.33
N ALA A 240 -35.51 16.83 16.04
CA ALA A 240 -34.93 17.08 14.73
C ALA A 240 -34.11 15.88 14.23
N ARG A 241 -34.28 15.56 12.97
CA ARG A 241 -33.44 14.54 12.33
C ARG A 241 -32.08 15.12 11.95
N MET A 242 -31.05 14.68 12.64
CA MET A 242 -29.67 15.09 12.34
C MET A 242 -29.10 14.32 11.15
N PRO A 243 -28.38 14.99 10.20
CA PRO A 243 -27.75 14.31 9.09
C PRO A 243 -26.56 13.48 9.57
N LEU A 244 -26.52 12.21 9.19
CA LEU A 244 -25.35 11.36 9.30
C LEU A 244 -24.73 11.22 7.89
N PRO A 245 -23.40 11.31 7.76
CA PRO A 245 -22.75 11.08 6.46
C PRO A 245 -22.96 9.63 6.04
N PRO A 246 -23.28 9.38 4.76
CA PRO A 246 -23.31 8.01 4.25
C PRO A 246 -21.89 7.44 4.30
N MET A 247 -21.73 6.29 4.96
CA MET A 247 -20.49 5.51 4.89
C MET A 247 -20.65 4.49 3.79
N PRO A 248 -19.70 4.38 2.84
CA PRO A 248 -19.66 3.28 1.89
C PRO A 248 -19.61 1.98 2.69
N VAL A 249 -20.43 1.02 2.31
CA VAL A 249 -20.26 -0.34 2.79
C VAL A 249 -18.94 -0.83 2.21
N PRO A 250 -17.95 -1.24 3.03
CA PRO A 250 -16.74 -1.81 2.48
C PRO A 250 -17.15 -3.00 1.63
N GLN A 251 -16.87 -2.94 0.34
CA GLN A 251 -16.86 -4.17 -0.44
C GLN A 251 -15.67 -4.97 0.10
N ASP A 252 -15.91 -6.21 0.48
CA ASP A 252 -14.90 -7.10 1.04
C ASP A 252 -13.72 -7.23 0.07
N SER A 253 -12.79 -6.27 0.15
CA SER A 253 -11.44 -6.41 -0.35
C SER A 253 -10.66 -7.14 0.74
N GLY A 254 -10.86 -8.45 0.84
CA GLY A 254 -10.22 -9.24 1.88
C GLY A 254 -8.70 -9.32 1.67
N PRO A 255 -7.95 -9.65 2.73
CA PRO A 255 -6.50 -9.82 2.67
C PRO A 255 -6.07 -10.98 1.76
N TYR A 256 -6.98 -11.86 1.42
CA TYR A 256 -6.71 -12.97 0.51
C TYR A 256 -7.14 -12.58 -0.90
N SER A 257 -6.24 -12.75 -1.85
CA SER A 257 -6.57 -12.56 -3.25
C SER A 257 -5.99 -13.68 -4.10
N LEU A 258 -6.74 -14.13 -5.08
CA LEU A 258 -6.24 -15.11 -6.00
C LEU A 258 -6.68 -14.81 -7.44
N ARG A 259 -5.89 -15.29 -8.38
CA ARG A 259 -6.08 -15.21 -9.81
C ARG A 259 -5.67 -16.57 -10.39
N PHE A 260 -6.50 -17.14 -11.23
CA PHE A 260 -6.21 -18.45 -11.79
C PHE A 260 -5.58 -18.31 -13.16
N ASP A 261 -4.52 -19.06 -13.38
CA ASP A 261 -3.94 -19.32 -14.69
C ASP A 261 -4.53 -20.60 -15.25
N LEU A 262 -5.31 -20.45 -16.29
CA LEU A 262 -6.01 -21.55 -16.95
C LEU A 262 -5.41 -21.85 -18.34
N SER A 263 -4.30 -21.21 -18.68
CA SER A 263 -3.61 -21.37 -19.97
C SER A 263 -3.18 -22.82 -20.24
N GLY A 264 -2.94 -23.61 -19.18
CA GLY A 264 -2.58 -25.02 -19.25
C GLY A 264 -3.73 -26.02 -19.04
N ALA A 265 -4.96 -25.55 -18.83
CA ALA A 265 -6.08 -26.42 -18.44
C ALA A 265 -6.78 -27.13 -19.59
N LEU A 266 -6.47 -26.79 -20.85
CA LEU A 266 -7.03 -27.43 -22.04
C LEU A 266 -6.00 -28.29 -22.75
N ALA A 267 -6.38 -29.55 -23.01
CA ALA A 267 -5.69 -30.40 -23.96
C ALA A 267 -6.06 -29.94 -25.39
N ASP A 268 -5.05 -29.86 -26.28
CA ASP A 268 -5.20 -29.69 -27.73
C ASP A 268 -5.46 -28.28 -28.29
N GLY A 269 -4.74 -27.26 -27.84
CA GLY A 269 -4.55 -26.03 -28.63
C GLY A 269 -5.80 -25.15 -28.83
N GLU A 270 -6.85 -25.35 -28.04
CA GLU A 270 -7.99 -24.44 -28.03
C GLU A 270 -7.64 -23.10 -27.36
N ILE A 271 -7.94 -22.01 -28.05
CA ILE A 271 -7.71 -20.65 -27.57
C ILE A 271 -8.74 -20.34 -26.50
N LEU A 272 -8.31 -20.23 -25.25
CA LEU A 272 -9.14 -19.79 -24.11
C LEU A 272 -9.49 -18.30 -24.12
N GLN A 273 -8.96 -17.54 -25.04
CA GLN A 273 -9.20 -16.11 -25.17
C GLN A 273 -10.72 -15.84 -25.25
N ASN A 274 -11.21 -15.04 -24.33
CA ASN A 274 -12.64 -14.72 -24.16
C ASN A 274 -13.53 -15.91 -23.72
N ALA A 275 -12.99 -17.02 -23.27
CA ALA A 275 -13.80 -18.06 -22.66
C ALA A 275 -14.41 -17.55 -21.34
N SER A 276 -15.69 -17.82 -21.12
CA SER A 276 -16.35 -17.43 -19.88
C SER A 276 -15.93 -18.34 -18.74
N TYR A 277 -15.74 -17.76 -17.56
CA TYR A 277 -15.44 -18.50 -16.34
C TYR A 277 -16.40 -18.16 -15.21
N LEU A 278 -16.58 -19.13 -14.33
CA LEU A 278 -17.26 -19.00 -13.05
C LEU A 278 -16.29 -19.42 -11.94
N VAL A 279 -16.11 -18.57 -10.95
CA VAL A 279 -15.37 -18.89 -9.73
C VAL A 279 -16.33 -18.90 -8.56
N LYS A 280 -16.52 -20.06 -7.94
CA LYS A 280 -17.27 -20.22 -6.70
C LYS A 280 -16.30 -20.14 -5.53
N VAL A 281 -16.60 -19.27 -4.55
CA VAL A 281 -15.81 -19.07 -3.34
C VAL A 281 -16.67 -19.40 -2.12
N GLY A 282 -16.28 -20.41 -1.36
CA GLY A 282 -17.11 -20.91 -0.26
C GLY A 282 -18.44 -21.49 -0.76
N GLU A 283 -19.51 -21.30 0.01
CA GLU A 283 -20.84 -21.81 -0.33
C GLU A 283 -21.68 -20.80 -1.13
N ASP A 284 -21.46 -19.49 -0.94
CA ASP A 284 -22.42 -18.46 -1.37
C ASP A 284 -21.89 -17.43 -2.36
N ALA A 285 -20.56 -17.30 -2.56
CA ALA A 285 -20.01 -16.26 -3.43
C ALA A 285 -19.64 -16.78 -4.82
N HIS A 286 -20.12 -16.10 -5.86
CA HIS A 286 -19.88 -16.44 -7.26
C HIS A 286 -19.34 -15.24 -8.03
N TYR A 287 -18.28 -15.45 -8.81
CA TYR A 287 -17.62 -14.43 -9.62
C TYR A 287 -17.57 -14.89 -11.08
N TYR A 288 -17.99 -14.02 -11.98
CA TYR A 288 -18.05 -14.29 -13.42
C TYR A 288 -17.13 -13.38 -14.18
N GLY A 289 -16.64 -13.85 -15.30
CA GLY A 289 -15.85 -13.05 -16.21
C GLY A 289 -15.46 -13.81 -17.47
N THR A 290 -14.70 -13.15 -18.30
CA THR A 290 -14.02 -13.76 -19.45
C THR A 290 -12.51 -13.78 -19.20
N LEU A 291 -11.85 -14.85 -19.66
CA LEU A 291 -10.41 -14.95 -19.58
C LEU A 291 -9.75 -13.88 -20.46
N ASP A 292 -8.64 -13.34 -19.99
CA ASP A 292 -7.86 -12.39 -20.76
C ASP A 292 -7.01 -13.09 -21.85
N GLU A 293 -6.20 -12.31 -22.57
CA GLU A 293 -5.36 -12.79 -23.67
C GLU A 293 -4.34 -13.87 -23.25
N ASP A 294 -3.97 -13.88 -21.96
CA ASP A 294 -3.04 -14.82 -21.36
C ASP A 294 -3.75 -16.05 -20.73
N GLY A 295 -5.08 -16.14 -20.81
CA GLY A 295 -5.87 -17.21 -20.21
C GLY A 295 -6.06 -17.08 -18.70
N MET A 296 -5.95 -15.88 -18.16
CA MET A 296 -6.08 -15.61 -16.73
C MET A 296 -7.47 -15.12 -16.37
N THR A 297 -7.96 -15.49 -15.17
CA THR A 297 -9.18 -14.88 -14.61
C THR A 297 -8.93 -13.48 -14.09
N GLY A 298 -9.98 -12.70 -13.86
CA GLY A 298 -9.92 -11.53 -12.99
C GLY A 298 -9.42 -11.91 -11.59
N ARG A 299 -8.84 -10.96 -10.87
CA ARG A 299 -8.40 -11.17 -9.48
C ARG A 299 -9.60 -11.13 -8.54
N ILE A 300 -9.74 -12.12 -7.70
CA ILE A 300 -10.81 -12.29 -6.72
C ILE A 300 -10.23 -12.06 -5.33
N PHE A 301 -10.95 -11.32 -4.50
CA PHE A 301 -10.56 -11.00 -3.12
C PHE A 301 -11.54 -11.64 -2.14
N THR A 302 -11.03 -12.15 -1.02
CA THR A 302 -11.84 -12.74 0.05
C THR A 302 -11.38 -12.26 1.42
N ALA A 303 -12.31 -12.11 2.36
CA ALA A 303 -12.01 -11.70 3.73
C ALA A 303 -11.34 -12.80 4.54
N GLN A 304 -11.56 -14.06 4.19
CA GLN A 304 -11.04 -15.24 4.87
C GLN A 304 -10.53 -16.25 3.83
N GLU A 305 -9.67 -17.16 4.26
CA GLU A 305 -9.30 -18.32 3.45
C GLU A 305 -10.50 -19.21 3.24
N GLN A 306 -10.87 -19.46 2.00
CA GLN A 306 -12.05 -20.24 1.62
C GLN A 306 -11.71 -21.19 0.48
N PRO A 307 -12.37 -22.35 0.40
CA PRO A 307 -12.26 -23.24 -0.75
C PRO A 307 -12.78 -22.53 -2.01
N VAL A 308 -12.05 -22.68 -3.11
CA VAL A 308 -12.39 -22.05 -4.38
C VAL A 308 -12.51 -23.11 -5.47
N GLN A 309 -13.57 -23.03 -6.24
CA GLN A 309 -13.80 -23.87 -7.40
C GLN A 309 -13.89 -23.00 -8.66
N VAL A 310 -13.13 -23.35 -9.69
CA VAL A 310 -13.16 -22.65 -10.97
C VAL A 310 -13.78 -23.54 -12.01
N SER A 311 -14.71 -23.00 -12.77
CA SER A 311 -15.32 -23.65 -13.93
C SER A 311 -15.11 -22.77 -15.16
N VAL A 312 -14.64 -23.34 -16.26
CA VAL A 312 -14.41 -22.64 -17.53
C VAL A 312 -15.24 -23.29 -18.60
N ARG A 313 -15.65 -22.49 -19.56
CA ARG A 313 -16.55 -22.95 -20.58
C ARG A 313 -16.19 -22.53 -21.99
N ASN A 314 -16.50 -23.44 -22.90
CA ASN A 314 -16.46 -23.27 -24.35
C ASN A 314 -17.83 -23.67 -24.93
N GLY A 315 -18.76 -22.69 -25.13
CA GLY A 315 -20.08 -22.94 -25.68
C GLY A 315 -21.27 -22.63 -24.75
N ASP A 316 -22.54 -22.91 -25.12
CA ASP A 316 -23.74 -22.51 -24.40
C ASP A 316 -23.94 -23.18 -23.02
N TRP A 317 -24.29 -22.45 -21.97
CA TRP A 317 -24.50 -22.95 -20.63
C TRP A 317 -25.97 -23.19 -20.36
N THR A 318 -26.32 -24.36 -19.87
CA THR A 318 -27.47 -24.53 -19.02
C THR A 318 -26.96 -24.71 -17.59
N HIS A 319 -27.28 -23.80 -16.72
CA HIS A 319 -26.88 -23.86 -15.32
C HIS A 319 -28.14 -23.87 -14.45
N HIS A 320 -28.30 -24.89 -13.65
CA HIS A 320 -29.26 -24.89 -12.56
C HIS A 320 -28.54 -24.48 -11.28
N MET A 321 -28.92 -23.37 -10.66
CA MET A 321 -28.49 -22.96 -9.34
C MET A 321 -29.65 -23.09 -8.36
N ASP A 322 -29.48 -23.94 -7.35
CA ASP A 322 -30.42 -24.09 -6.24
C ASP A 322 -30.14 -23.08 -5.11
N THR A 323 -29.80 -21.84 -5.44
CA THR A 323 -29.47 -20.81 -4.45
C THR A 323 -30.27 -19.53 -4.67
N VAL A 324 -30.33 -18.68 -3.66
CA VAL A 324 -31.05 -17.38 -3.65
C VAL A 324 -30.62 -16.41 -4.77
N ASN A 325 -29.58 -16.75 -5.52
CA ASN A 325 -29.03 -15.94 -6.63
C ASN A 325 -29.39 -16.46 -8.01
N ASP A 326 -30.32 -17.44 -8.12
CA ASP A 326 -30.81 -17.94 -9.42
C ASP A 326 -31.38 -16.82 -10.31
N ASP A 327 -31.93 -15.78 -9.70
CA ASP A 327 -32.47 -14.62 -10.41
C ASP A 327 -31.41 -13.82 -11.21
N LEU A 328 -30.13 -13.96 -10.89
CA LEU A 328 -29.06 -13.29 -11.61
C LEU A 328 -28.73 -13.93 -12.98
N PHE A 329 -29.27 -15.14 -13.23
CA PHE A 329 -29.04 -15.89 -14.47
C PHE A 329 -30.28 -16.04 -15.33
N ALA A 330 -31.42 -15.57 -14.83
CA ALA A 330 -32.70 -15.71 -15.50
C ALA A 330 -32.92 -14.79 -16.70
N ASP A 331 -32.06 -13.79 -16.91
CA ASP A 331 -32.22 -12.81 -18.00
C ASP A 331 -31.62 -13.24 -19.34
N GLY A 332 -31.37 -14.52 -19.55
CA GLY A 332 -30.77 -15.02 -20.79
C GLY A 332 -31.68 -15.82 -21.72
N ASP A 333 -32.82 -16.35 -21.28
CA ASP A 333 -33.67 -17.14 -22.15
C ASP A 333 -35.16 -16.79 -21.99
N GLY A 334 -35.58 -15.80 -22.79
CA GLY A 334 -36.99 -15.65 -23.14
C GLY A 334 -37.45 -16.91 -23.89
N VAL A 335 -38.09 -17.81 -23.21
CA VAL A 335 -38.87 -18.83 -23.84
C VAL A 335 -40.08 -18.16 -24.42
N GLN A 336 -40.16 -18.09 -25.73
CA GLN A 336 -41.41 -17.97 -26.45
C GLN A 336 -42.07 -19.36 -26.58
N GLU A 337 -43.31 -19.42 -26.14
CA GLU A 337 -44.26 -20.31 -26.83
C GLU A 337 -44.41 -19.86 -28.28
#